data_ad7d1f30c1494b94d9b6caed573e29d9
#
_entry.id   ad7d1f30c1494b94d9b6caed573e29d9
#
_cell.length_a   1.000
_cell.length_b   1.000
_cell.length_c   1.000
_cell.angle_alpha   90.00
_cell.angle_beta   90.00
_cell.angle_gamma   90.00
#
_symmetry.space_group_name_H-M   'P 1'
#
loop_
_entity.id
_entity.type
_entity.pdbx_description
1 polymer ?
#
loop_
_entity_poly.entity_id
_entity_poly.type
_entity_poly.pdbx_seq_one_letter_code
_entity_poly.pdbx_strand_id
1 'polypeptide(L)'
;NYEQFLATTLVPALVHILAMTAGAWSVGRELRDRTLGQWLHGAGGAAAVLAALLGKLLAPLALLWASALACLLYLSQLRGWAVAGSLAWIALGLALLVAVSLAAGAALAGLTLSLRTAMSGAGLLSAPAFAFSGVGFPLLAMSGSARTWAEAMPYTHYARLQIEQWQMSAPPAQSLPVVAGLLLATLALLALATVGLLRGLRRPERWGAR
;
A
#
# COMPACT_ATOMS: atom_id res chain seq x y z
N ASN A 1 -3.30 -26.67 -6.53
CA ASN A 1 -3.46 -26.14 -7.89
C ASN A 1 -2.62 -24.86 -8.01
N TYR A 2 -1.59 -24.89 -8.89
CA TYR A 2 -0.65 -23.75 -9.05
C TYR A 2 -1.36 -22.49 -9.56
N GLU A 3 -2.35 -22.64 -10.47
CA GLU A 3 -3.16 -21.52 -10.98
C GLU A 3 -3.90 -20.81 -9.85
N GLN A 4 -4.52 -21.54 -8.96
CA GLN A 4 -5.22 -21.00 -7.79
C GLN A 4 -4.27 -20.23 -6.88
N PHE A 5 -3.13 -20.81 -6.56
CA PHE A 5 -2.11 -20.19 -5.72
C PHE A 5 -1.60 -18.88 -6.34
N LEU A 6 -1.25 -18.93 -7.64
CA LEU A 6 -0.68 -17.77 -8.33
C LEU A 6 -1.71 -16.66 -8.51
N ALA A 7 -2.94 -16.96 -8.99
CA ALA A 7 -3.93 -15.93 -9.26
C ALA A 7 -4.38 -15.21 -7.99
N THR A 8 -4.57 -15.93 -6.88
CA THR A 8 -5.00 -15.30 -5.62
C THR A 8 -3.94 -14.37 -5.05
N THR A 9 -2.65 -14.65 -5.22
CA THR A 9 -1.56 -13.82 -4.72
C THR A 9 -1.16 -12.71 -5.68
N LEU A 10 -1.29 -12.91 -6.99
CA LEU A 10 -0.93 -11.91 -8.00
C LEU A 10 -1.87 -10.68 -7.97
N VAL A 11 -3.18 -10.90 -7.77
CA VAL A 11 -4.16 -9.80 -7.72
C VAL A 11 -3.78 -8.75 -6.66
N PRO A 12 -3.54 -9.09 -5.40
CA PRO A 12 -3.09 -8.12 -4.40
C PRO A 12 -1.73 -7.50 -4.71
N ALA A 13 -0.82 -8.22 -5.36
CA ALA A 13 0.47 -7.67 -5.77
C ALA A 13 0.30 -6.53 -6.79
N LEU A 14 -0.54 -6.74 -7.81
CA LEU A 14 -0.86 -5.71 -8.79
C LEU A 14 -1.55 -4.50 -8.14
N VAL A 15 -2.48 -4.76 -7.22
CA VAL A 15 -3.16 -3.69 -6.48
C VAL A 15 -2.20 -2.92 -5.58
N HIS A 16 -1.21 -3.57 -4.98
CA HIS A 16 -0.14 -2.91 -4.22
C HIS A 16 0.63 -1.90 -5.10
N ILE A 17 1.03 -2.29 -6.32
CA ILE A 17 1.70 -1.41 -7.28
C ILE A 17 0.80 -0.23 -7.66
N LEU A 18 -0.46 -0.51 -8.02
CA LEU A 18 -1.43 0.52 -8.39
C LEU A 18 -1.71 1.48 -7.23
N ALA A 19 -1.84 0.98 -6.00
CA ALA A 19 -2.08 1.79 -4.83
C ALA A 19 -0.88 2.71 -4.52
N MET A 20 0.34 2.19 -4.59
CA MET A 20 1.52 3.00 -4.32
C MET A 20 1.71 4.12 -5.36
N THR A 21 1.48 3.81 -6.64
CA THR A 21 1.50 4.82 -7.71
C THR A 21 0.36 5.82 -7.59
N ALA A 22 -0.86 5.37 -7.23
CA ALA A 22 -2.01 6.25 -7.01
C ALA A 22 -1.78 7.21 -5.83
N GLY A 23 -1.17 6.73 -4.74
CA GLY A 23 -0.78 7.57 -3.60
C GLY A 23 0.25 8.63 -3.98
N ALA A 24 1.29 8.24 -4.73
CA ALA A 24 2.31 9.16 -5.24
C ALA A 24 1.70 10.20 -6.21
N TRP A 25 0.82 9.76 -7.10
CA TRP A 25 0.12 10.64 -8.03
C TRP A 25 -0.81 11.60 -7.31
N SER A 26 -1.62 11.14 -6.35
CA SER A 26 -2.62 11.94 -5.64
C SER A 26 -2.02 13.19 -4.98
N VAL A 27 -0.82 13.07 -4.43
CA VAL A 27 -0.09 14.18 -3.80
C VAL A 27 0.83 14.87 -4.81
N GLY A 28 1.54 14.09 -5.61
CA GLY A 28 2.56 14.59 -6.53
C GLY A 28 2.02 15.53 -7.60
N ARG A 29 0.76 15.35 -8.04
CA ARG A 29 0.14 16.28 -8.99
C ARG A 29 -0.01 17.68 -8.42
N GLU A 30 -0.31 17.84 -7.13
CA GLU A 30 -0.41 19.15 -6.48
C GLU A 30 0.96 19.86 -6.46
N LEU A 31 2.02 19.12 -6.37
CA LEU A 31 3.39 19.64 -6.44
C LEU A 31 3.77 20.04 -7.86
N ARG A 32 3.44 19.19 -8.85
CA ARG A 32 3.68 19.48 -10.28
C ARG A 32 2.94 20.71 -10.74
N ASP A 33 1.66 20.81 -10.39
CA ASP A 33 0.76 21.87 -10.83
C ASP A 33 0.86 23.12 -9.94
N ARG A 34 1.72 23.09 -8.91
CA ARG A 34 1.93 24.14 -7.91
C ARG A 34 0.67 24.54 -7.14
N THR A 35 -0.25 23.60 -6.96
CA THR A 35 -1.54 23.81 -6.28
C THR A 35 -1.53 23.35 -4.81
N LEU A 36 -0.38 22.88 -4.29
CA LEU A 36 -0.26 22.40 -2.91
C LEU A 36 -0.77 23.42 -1.88
N GLY A 37 -0.42 24.71 -2.05
CA GLY A 37 -0.88 25.79 -1.19
C GLY A 37 -2.38 26.03 -1.25
N GLN A 38 -2.98 25.86 -2.42
CA GLN A 38 -4.44 25.99 -2.61
C GLN A 38 -5.18 24.81 -1.99
N TRP A 39 -4.69 23.58 -2.25
CA TRP A 39 -5.29 22.37 -1.68
C TRP A 39 -5.25 22.36 -0.15
N LEU A 40 -4.17 22.84 0.45
CA LEU A 40 -4.00 22.90 1.91
C LEU A 40 -4.32 24.30 2.48
N HIS A 41 -5.02 25.16 1.71
CA HIS A 41 -5.40 26.49 2.19
C HIS A 41 -6.29 26.38 3.43
N GLY A 42 -5.93 27.12 4.48
CA GLY A 42 -6.64 27.07 5.75
C GLY A 42 -6.28 25.88 6.67
N ALA A 43 -5.38 24.99 6.24
CA ALA A 43 -4.91 23.91 7.10
C ALA A 43 -3.99 24.47 8.20
N GLY A 44 -4.56 24.81 9.35
CA GLY A 44 -3.88 25.45 10.49
C GLY A 44 -2.93 24.54 11.28
N GLY A 45 -2.63 23.31 10.80
CA GLY A 45 -1.72 22.40 11.51
C GLY A 45 -1.72 20.97 10.97
N ALA A 46 -0.98 20.09 11.66
CA ALA A 46 -0.77 18.72 11.22
C ALA A 46 -2.09 17.92 11.09
N ALA A 47 -3.03 18.11 12.00
CA ALA A 47 -4.32 17.41 11.98
C ALA A 47 -5.15 17.78 10.74
N ALA A 48 -5.16 19.06 10.35
CA ALA A 48 -5.89 19.51 9.18
C ALA A 48 -5.23 19.01 7.88
N VAL A 49 -3.89 19.00 7.81
CA VAL A 49 -3.16 18.43 6.67
C VAL A 49 -3.40 16.92 6.57
N LEU A 50 -3.40 16.20 7.69
CA LEU A 50 -3.72 14.77 7.72
C LEU A 50 -5.17 14.52 7.25
N ALA A 51 -6.13 15.31 7.71
CA ALA A 51 -7.53 15.18 7.28
C ALA A 51 -7.69 15.42 5.78
N ALA A 52 -7.04 16.46 5.24
CA ALA A 52 -7.02 16.72 3.80
C ALA A 52 -6.37 15.57 3.00
N LEU A 53 -5.27 15.00 3.52
CA LEU A 53 -4.60 13.86 2.93
C LEU A 53 -5.51 12.62 2.93
N LEU A 54 -6.14 12.29 4.06
CA LEU A 54 -7.08 11.17 4.17
C LEU A 54 -8.26 11.34 3.20
N GLY A 55 -8.86 12.53 3.14
CA GLY A 55 -9.93 12.83 2.19
C GLY A 55 -9.52 12.57 0.74
N LYS A 56 -8.26 12.86 0.39
CA LYS A 56 -7.74 12.64 -0.96
C LYS A 56 -7.43 11.17 -1.27
N LEU A 57 -7.02 10.40 -0.26
CA LEU A 57 -6.68 8.99 -0.41
C LEU A 57 -7.88 8.05 -0.26
N LEU A 58 -9.01 8.52 0.29
CA LEU A 58 -10.19 7.69 0.55
C LEU A 58 -10.81 7.12 -0.74
N ALA A 59 -10.93 7.92 -1.78
CA ALA A 59 -11.52 7.47 -3.05
C ALA A 59 -10.67 6.38 -3.73
N PRO A 60 -9.34 6.54 -3.96
CA PRO A 60 -8.53 5.47 -4.49
C PRO A 60 -8.44 4.26 -3.54
N LEU A 61 -8.48 4.44 -2.22
CA LEU A 61 -8.56 3.34 -1.25
C LEU A 61 -9.82 2.50 -1.50
N ALA A 62 -10.99 3.13 -1.51
CA ALA A 62 -12.26 2.44 -1.70
C ALA A 62 -12.33 1.73 -3.06
N LEU A 63 -11.91 2.40 -4.12
CA LEU A 63 -11.94 1.83 -5.48
C LEU A 63 -11.02 0.61 -5.61
N LEU A 64 -9.75 0.74 -5.21
CA LEU A 64 -8.77 -0.34 -5.34
C LEU A 64 -9.07 -1.52 -4.43
N TRP A 65 -9.49 -1.25 -3.19
CA TRP A 65 -9.93 -2.29 -2.27
C TRP A 65 -11.15 -3.04 -2.78
N ALA A 66 -12.20 -2.33 -3.20
CA ALA A 66 -13.42 -2.94 -3.71
C ALA A 66 -13.16 -3.76 -4.99
N SER A 67 -12.34 -3.24 -5.91
CA SER A 67 -11.96 -3.96 -7.13
C SER A 67 -11.19 -5.24 -6.83
N ALA A 68 -10.20 -5.17 -5.95
CA ALA A 68 -9.43 -6.35 -5.57
C ALA A 68 -10.28 -7.36 -4.80
N LEU A 69 -11.12 -6.90 -3.87
CA LEU A 69 -12.04 -7.77 -3.14
C LEU A 69 -13.03 -8.45 -4.09
N ALA A 70 -13.59 -7.73 -5.06
CA ALA A 70 -14.45 -8.30 -6.08
C ALA A 70 -13.75 -9.39 -6.89
N CYS A 71 -12.49 -9.20 -7.28
CA CYS A 71 -11.69 -10.23 -7.93
C CYS A 71 -11.51 -11.46 -7.04
N LEU A 72 -11.16 -11.29 -5.76
CA LEU A 72 -11.00 -12.41 -4.83
C LEU A 72 -12.32 -13.13 -4.56
N LEU A 73 -13.43 -12.40 -4.45
CA LEU A 73 -14.77 -12.98 -4.35
C LEU A 73 -15.16 -13.77 -5.61
N TYR A 74 -14.86 -13.25 -6.79
CA TYR A 74 -15.04 -13.97 -8.04
C TYR A 74 -14.29 -15.32 -8.03
N LEU A 75 -13.02 -15.30 -7.64
CA LEU A 75 -12.21 -16.52 -7.56
C LEU A 75 -12.77 -17.51 -6.54
N SER A 76 -13.21 -17.05 -5.38
CA SER A 76 -13.72 -17.93 -4.32
C SER A 76 -15.12 -18.47 -4.61
N GLN A 77 -16.05 -17.63 -5.09
CA GLN A 77 -17.46 -17.98 -5.21
C GLN A 77 -17.80 -18.56 -6.60
N LEU A 78 -17.27 -17.96 -7.67
CA LEU A 78 -17.62 -18.35 -9.04
C LEU A 78 -16.65 -19.37 -9.64
N ARG A 79 -15.36 -19.30 -9.33
CA ARG A 79 -14.38 -20.31 -9.73
C ARG A 79 -14.31 -21.50 -8.76
N GLY A 80 -15.03 -21.43 -7.64
CA GLY A 80 -15.09 -22.50 -6.65
C GLY A 80 -13.79 -22.72 -5.86
N TRP A 81 -12.90 -21.72 -5.80
CA TRP A 81 -11.66 -21.79 -5.03
C TRP A 81 -11.92 -21.39 -3.59
N ALA A 82 -12.48 -22.31 -2.83
CA ALA A 82 -12.93 -22.06 -1.46
C ALA A 82 -11.81 -21.51 -0.56
N VAL A 83 -12.17 -20.52 0.26
CA VAL A 83 -11.32 -19.98 1.33
C VAL A 83 -11.42 -20.93 2.52
N ALA A 84 -10.31 -21.51 2.96
CA ALA A 84 -10.29 -22.47 4.06
C ALA A 84 -10.52 -21.83 5.44
N GLY A 85 -10.07 -20.58 5.62
CA GLY A 85 -10.22 -19.81 6.85
C GLY A 85 -11.23 -18.68 6.72
N SER A 86 -10.82 -17.46 7.07
CA SER A 86 -11.71 -16.29 7.15
C SER A 86 -11.50 -15.29 6.02
N LEU A 87 -12.52 -15.13 5.18
CA LEU A 87 -12.53 -14.09 4.15
C LEU A 87 -12.50 -12.67 4.75
N ALA A 88 -13.05 -12.49 5.96
CA ALA A 88 -13.02 -11.19 6.63
C ALA A 88 -11.60 -10.75 6.99
N TRP A 89 -10.72 -11.66 7.42
CA TRP A 89 -9.31 -11.36 7.66
C TRP A 89 -8.57 -11.01 6.37
N ILE A 90 -8.87 -11.72 5.28
CA ILE A 90 -8.31 -11.41 3.95
C ILE A 90 -8.76 -10.01 3.51
N ALA A 91 -10.06 -9.70 3.62
CA ALA A 91 -10.62 -8.41 3.23
C ALA A 91 -10.04 -7.25 4.06
N LEU A 92 -9.88 -7.43 5.38
CA LEU A 92 -9.27 -6.45 6.28
C LEU A 92 -7.78 -6.26 5.94
N GLY A 93 -7.03 -7.35 5.79
CA GLY A 93 -5.63 -7.29 5.41
C GLY A 93 -5.43 -6.61 4.05
N LEU A 94 -6.31 -6.88 3.09
CA LEU A 94 -6.30 -6.24 1.76
C LEU A 94 -6.57 -4.73 1.86
N ALA A 95 -7.51 -4.30 2.70
CA ALA A 95 -7.76 -2.89 2.94
C ALA A 95 -6.52 -2.19 3.52
N LEU A 96 -5.85 -2.83 4.47
CA LEU A 96 -4.63 -2.31 5.07
C LEU A 96 -3.44 -2.33 4.08
N LEU A 97 -3.33 -3.35 3.22
CA LEU A 97 -2.33 -3.37 2.14
C LEU A 97 -2.51 -2.18 1.21
N VAL A 98 -3.74 -1.91 0.77
CA VAL A 98 -4.04 -0.74 -0.08
C VAL A 98 -3.74 0.56 0.67
N ALA A 99 -4.14 0.67 1.93
CA ALA A 99 -3.92 1.86 2.75
C ALA A 99 -2.43 2.15 2.96
N VAL A 100 -1.63 1.16 3.35
CA VAL A 100 -0.18 1.33 3.55
C VAL A 100 0.54 1.68 2.25
N SER A 101 0.09 1.10 1.13
CA SER A 101 0.67 1.37 -0.19
C SER A 101 0.38 2.80 -0.66
N LEU A 102 -0.87 3.25 -0.52
CA LEU A 102 -1.27 4.64 -0.79
C LEU A 102 -0.49 5.62 0.09
N ALA A 103 -0.38 5.33 1.39
CA ALA A 103 0.36 6.15 2.35
C ALA A 103 1.85 6.22 2.00
N ALA A 104 2.46 5.11 1.57
CA ALA A 104 3.85 5.07 1.12
C ALA A 104 4.08 5.94 -0.12
N GLY A 105 3.21 5.84 -1.12
CA GLY A 105 3.26 6.70 -2.29
C GLY A 105 3.10 8.18 -1.96
N ALA A 106 2.15 8.52 -1.09
CA ALA A 106 1.94 9.88 -0.60
C ALA A 106 3.15 10.41 0.19
N ALA A 107 3.77 9.56 1.01
CA ALA A 107 4.99 9.91 1.76
C ALA A 107 6.16 10.19 0.82
N LEU A 108 6.36 9.37 -0.22
CA LEU A 108 7.37 9.63 -1.25
C LEU A 108 7.16 11.00 -1.91
N ALA A 109 5.93 11.35 -2.28
CA ALA A 109 5.64 12.65 -2.88
C ALA A 109 5.87 13.80 -1.90
N GLY A 110 5.40 13.68 -0.65
CA GLY A 110 5.58 14.71 0.39
C GLY A 110 7.04 14.92 0.78
N LEU A 111 7.86 13.88 0.79
CA LEU A 111 9.27 13.97 1.16
C LEU A 111 10.15 14.49 0.02
N THR A 112 9.89 14.04 -1.21
CA THR A 112 10.71 14.41 -2.39
C THR A 112 10.28 15.74 -3.01
N LEU A 113 9.05 16.18 -2.75
CA LEU A 113 8.42 17.36 -3.35
C LEU A 113 8.42 17.33 -4.89
N SER A 114 8.48 16.14 -5.49
CA SER A 114 8.57 15.92 -6.93
C SER A 114 7.70 14.75 -7.34
N LEU A 115 6.73 14.97 -8.25
CA LEU A 115 5.91 13.89 -8.80
C LEU A 115 6.77 12.83 -9.49
N ARG A 116 7.74 13.25 -10.31
CA ARG A 116 8.62 12.34 -11.05
C ARG A 116 9.37 11.39 -10.12
N THR A 117 10.02 11.95 -9.10
CA THR A 117 10.79 11.18 -8.13
C THR A 117 9.91 10.25 -7.33
N ALA A 118 8.73 10.72 -6.91
CA ALA A 118 7.76 9.91 -6.18
C ALA A 118 7.24 8.72 -7.02
N MET A 119 6.92 8.95 -8.29
CA MET A 119 6.45 7.89 -9.20
C MET A 119 7.55 6.86 -9.48
N SER A 120 8.79 7.31 -9.73
CA SER A 120 9.93 6.40 -9.91
C SER A 120 10.21 5.59 -8.65
N GLY A 121 10.16 6.22 -7.47
CA GLY A 121 10.32 5.55 -6.19
C GLY A 121 9.19 4.55 -5.91
N ALA A 122 7.94 4.91 -6.21
CA ALA A 122 6.80 4.01 -6.08
C ALA A 122 6.97 2.76 -6.94
N GLY A 123 7.36 2.92 -8.21
CA GLY A 123 7.64 1.79 -9.11
C GLY A 123 8.79 0.92 -8.63
N LEU A 124 9.91 1.54 -8.25
CA LEU A 124 11.10 0.81 -7.76
C LEU A 124 10.80 -0.02 -6.51
N LEU A 125 10.03 0.53 -5.58
CA LEU A 125 9.72 -0.15 -4.32
C LEU A 125 8.63 -1.22 -4.48
N SER A 126 7.61 -0.98 -5.31
CA SER A 126 6.45 -1.88 -5.40
C SER A 126 6.60 -2.98 -6.46
N ALA A 127 7.26 -2.73 -7.59
CA ALA A 127 7.34 -3.70 -8.68
C ALA A 127 8.02 -5.04 -8.29
N PRO A 128 9.11 -5.06 -7.51
CA PRO A 128 9.75 -6.32 -7.11
C PRO A 128 9.04 -7.02 -5.95
N ALA A 129 8.01 -6.41 -5.34
CA ALA A 129 7.38 -6.91 -4.11
C ALA A 129 6.85 -8.34 -4.25
N PHE A 130 6.25 -8.70 -5.39
CA PHE A 130 5.77 -10.07 -5.64
C PHE A 130 6.91 -11.08 -5.65
N ALA A 131 8.00 -10.78 -6.36
CA ALA A 131 9.14 -11.70 -6.50
C ALA A 131 9.84 -11.97 -5.16
N PHE A 132 9.92 -10.94 -4.29
CA PHE A 132 10.58 -11.04 -2.99
C PHE A 132 9.64 -11.39 -1.84
N SER A 133 8.34 -11.60 -2.07
CA SER A 133 7.34 -11.79 -1.01
C SER A 133 7.37 -13.15 -0.31
N GLY A 134 8.16 -14.09 -0.79
CA GLY A 134 8.09 -15.48 -0.32
C GLY A 134 7.08 -16.34 -1.07
N VAL A 135 6.27 -15.76 -1.97
CA VAL A 135 5.27 -16.48 -2.79
C VAL A 135 5.95 -17.31 -3.87
N GLY A 136 6.84 -16.69 -4.66
CA GLY A 136 7.54 -17.38 -5.73
C GLY A 136 8.82 -18.09 -5.30
N PHE A 137 9.48 -17.59 -4.25
CA PHE A 137 10.74 -18.12 -3.73
C PHE A 137 10.77 -18.02 -2.20
N PRO A 138 11.05 -19.11 -1.46
CA PRO A 138 10.99 -19.12 0.00
C PRO A 138 11.93 -18.07 0.63
N LEU A 139 11.43 -17.30 1.61
CA LEU A 139 12.21 -16.27 2.31
C LEU A 139 13.47 -16.84 2.99
N LEU A 140 13.38 -18.08 3.50
CA LEU A 140 14.50 -18.76 4.16
C LEU A 140 15.66 -19.08 3.20
N ALA A 141 15.38 -19.19 1.91
CA ALA A 141 16.39 -19.46 0.89
C ALA A 141 16.98 -18.19 0.26
N MET A 142 16.49 -17.00 0.67
CA MET A 142 17.01 -15.72 0.20
C MET A 142 18.30 -15.35 0.94
N SER A 143 19.18 -14.59 0.24
CA SER A 143 20.34 -13.95 0.89
C SER A 143 19.90 -12.95 1.95
N GLY A 144 20.76 -12.62 2.91
CA GLY A 144 20.41 -11.72 4.03
C GLY A 144 19.86 -10.37 3.56
N SER A 145 20.46 -9.74 2.56
CA SER A 145 20.00 -8.46 2.00
C SER A 145 18.65 -8.57 1.28
N ALA A 146 18.43 -9.63 0.51
CA ALA A 146 17.16 -9.86 -0.18
C ALA A 146 16.03 -10.14 0.83
N ARG A 147 16.34 -10.88 1.89
CA ARG A 147 15.40 -11.17 2.97
C ARG A 147 15.02 -9.91 3.75
N THR A 148 16.00 -9.06 4.10
CA THR A 148 15.72 -7.77 4.77
C THR A 148 14.81 -6.90 3.90
N TRP A 149 15.07 -6.84 2.59
CA TRP A 149 14.20 -6.13 1.64
C TRP A 149 12.79 -6.72 1.62
N ALA A 150 12.67 -8.04 1.52
CA ALA A 150 11.40 -8.75 1.52
C ALA A 150 10.59 -8.46 2.79
N GLU A 151 11.23 -8.53 3.96
CA GLU A 151 10.60 -8.27 5.25
C GLU A 151 10.20 -6.80 5.46
N ALA A 152 10.84 -5.86 4.75
CA ALA A 152 10.45 -4.45 4.74
C ALA A 152 9.21 -4.16 3.87
N MET A 153 8.85 -5.07 2.95
CA MET A 153 7.74 -4.84 2.00
C MET A 153 6.37 -5.19 2.61
N PRO A 154 5.39 -4.26 2.59
CA PRO A 154 4.05 -4.52 3.12
C PRO A 154 3.35 -5.70 2.46
N TYR A 155 3.58 -5.88 1.16
CA TYR A 155 2.99 -6.98 0.40
C TYR A 155 3.41 -8.36 0.92
N THR A 156 4.65 -8.54 1.37
CA THR A 156 5.16 -9.79 1.95
C THR A 156 4.32 -10.24 3.15
N HIS A 157 4.02 -9.32 4.05
CA HIS A 157 3.21 -9.61 5.23
C HIS A 157 1.76 -9.93 4.86
N TYR A 158 1.18 -9.17 3.94
CA TYR A 158 -0.18 -9.46 3.45
C TYR A 158 -0.25 -10.82 2.73
N ALA A 159 0.71 -11.13 1.86
CA ALA A 159 0.74 -12.41 1.14
C ALA A 159 0.77 -13.60 2.11
N ARG A 160 1.54 -13.48 3.19
CA ARG A 160 1.55 -14.46 4.26
C ARG A 160 0.16 -14.62 4.90
N LEU A 161 -0.48 -13.54 5.33
CA LEU A 161 -1.84 -13.57 5.90
C LEU A 161 -2.83 -14.22 4.92
N GLN A 162 -2.74 -13.85 3.65
CA GLN A 162 -3.63 -14.40 2.63
C GLN A 162 -3.44 -15.91 2.46
N ILE A 163 -2.20 -16.40 2.38
CA ILE A 163 -1.91 -17.84 2.27
C ILE A 163 -2.41 -18.58 3.51
N GLU A 164 -2.13 -18.06 4.71
CA GLU A 164 -2.57 -18.63 5.98
C GLU A 164 -4.09 -18.75 6.06
N GLN A 165 -4.83 -17.72 5.62
CA GLN A 165 -6.29 -17.73 5.64
C GLN A 165 -6.91 -18.44 4.45
N TRP A 166 -6.33 -18.31 3.25
CA TRP A 166 -6.93 -18.91 2.05
C TRP A 166 -6.73 -20.41 1.98
N GLN A 167 -5.54 -20.89 2.37
CA GLN A 167 -5.12 -22.27 2.13
C GLN A 167 -4.95 -23.11 3.39
N MET A 168 -4.64 -22.50 4.54
CA MET A 168 -4.23 -23.24 5.74
C MET A 168 -5.27 -23.22 6.87
N SER A 169 -6.40 -22.50 6.69
CA SER A 169 -7.41 -22.34 7.77
C SER A 169 -6.80 -21.88 9.10
N ALA A 170 -5.82 -20.97 9.03
CA ALA A 170 -5.09 -20.51 10.20
C ALA A 170 -6.02 -19.81 11.21
N PRO A 171 -5.83 -20.00 12.53
CA PRO A 171 -6.63 -19.32 13.52
C PRO A 171 -6.41 -17.81 13.47
N PRO A 172 -7.45 -16.99 13.76
CA PRO A 172 -7.39 -15.53 13.71
C PRO A 172 -6.22 -14.90 14.49
N ALA A 173 -5.81 -15.54 15.57
CA ALA A 173 -4.69 -15.09 16.39
C ALA A 173 -3.36 -14.98 15.63
N GLN A 174 -3.16 -15.78 14.57
CA GLN A 174 -1.97 -15.72 13.72
C GLN A 174 -1.98 -14.53 12.77
N SER A 175 -3.17 -14.10 12.33
CA SER A 175 -3.32 -12.94 11.44
C SER A 175 -3.24 -11.59 12.15
N LEU A 176 -3.52 -11.55 13.46
CA LEU A 176 -3.57 -10.31 14.24
C LEU A 176 -2.24 -9.53 14.23
N PRO A 177 -1.06 -10.14 14.40
CA PRO A 177 0.21 -9.41 14.33
C PRO A 177 0.46 -8.75 12.97
N VAL A 178 0.05 -9.40 11.88
CA VAL A 178 0.18 -8.87 10.53
C VAL A 178 -0.73 -7.65 10.35
N VAL A 179 -1.99 -7.76 10.76
CA VAL A 179 -2.96 -6.66 10.71
C VAL A 179 -2.47 -5.46 11.53
N ALA A 180 -1.99 -5.71 12.75
CA ALA A 180 -1.43 -4.66 13.61
C ALA A 180 -0.19 -4.01 12.98
N GLY A 181 0.71 -4.80 12.41
CA GLY A 181 1.91 -4.31 11.71
C GLY A 181 1.57 -3.43 10.51
N LEU A 182 0.64 -3.87 9.65
CA LEU A 182 0.19 -3.08 8.49
C LEU A 182 -0.51 -1.78 8.92
N LEU A 183 -1.30 -1.82 9.99
CA LEU A 183 -1.95 -0.62 10.54
C LEU A 183 -0.91 0.36 11.07
N LEU A 184 0.04 -0.10 11.88
CA LEU A 184 1.11 0.76 12.41
C LEU A 184 1.96 1.36 11.30
N ALA A 185 2.32 0.58 10.29
CA ALA A 185 3.04 1.07 9.11
C ALA A 185 2.23 2.12 8.34
N THR A 186 0.92 1.92 8.19
CA THR A 186 0.03 2.91 7.58
C THR A 186 0.05 4.23 8.35
N LEU A 187 -0.12 4.18 9.66
CA LEU A 187 -0.11 5.37 10.52
C LEU A 187 1.23 6.10 10.47
N ALA A 188 2.34 5.36 10.53
CA ALA A 188 3.68 5.92 10.43
C ALA A 188 3.92 6.62 9.08
N LEU A 189 3.50 5.99 7.97
CA LEU A 189 3.65 6.58 6.63
C LEU A 189 2.74 7.78 6.40
N LEU A 190 1.52 7.78 6.93
CA LEU A 190 0.64 8.96 6.92
C LEU A 190 1.23 10.11 7.72
N ALA A 191 1.80 9.83 8.90
CA ALA A 191 2.51 10.85 9.68
C ALA A 191 3.71 11.40 8.91
N LEU A 192 4.48 10.53 8.27
CA LEU A 192 5.64 10.92 7.45
C LEU A 192 5.22 11.78 6.24
N ALA A 193 4.13 11.40 5.55
CA ALA A 193 3.55 12.18 4.46
C ALA A 193 3.10 13.57 4.96
N THR A 194 2.41 13.62 6.10
CA THR A 194 1.93 14.86 6.71
C THR A 194 3.10 15.80 7.05
N VAL A 195 4.16 15.28 7.68
CA VAL A 195 5.37 16.05 7.97
C VAL A 195 6.05 16.53 6.69
N GLY A 196 6.13 15.69 5.68
CA GLY A 196 6.66 16.05 4.36
C GLY A 196 5.90 17.23 3.73
N LEU A 197 4.56 17.15 3.74
CA LEU A 197 3.69 18.20 3.21
C LEU A 197 3.80 19.52 3.99
N LEU A 198 3.85 19.47 5.32
CA LEU A 198 4.06 20.66 6.17
C LEU A 198 5.40 21.33 5.88
N ARG A 199 6.46 20.54 5.69
CA ARG A 199 7.77 21.08 5.28
C ARG A 199 7.73 21.64 3.86
N GLY A 200 6.99 20.96 2.97
CA GLY A 200 6.78 21.38 1.58
C GLY A 200 6.10 22.74 1.48
N LEU A 201 5.08 23.01 2.31
CA LEU A 201 4.39 24.31 2.34
C LEU A 201 5.32 25.49 2.67
N ARG A 202 6.38 25.22 3.41
CA ARG A 202 7.39 26.25 3.77
C ARG A 202 8.47 26.44 2.68
N ARG A 203 8.42 25.65 1.60
CA ARG A 203 9.47 25.63 0.55
C ARG A 203 8.84 25.56 -0.85
N PRO A 204 8.03 26.56 -1.25
CA PRO A 204 7.31 26.54 -2.52
C PRO A 204 8.25 26.52 -3.74
N GLU A 205 9.47 27.02 -3.60
CA GLU A 205 10.52 26.97 -4.62
C GLU A 205 10.95 25.56 -5.01
N ARG A 206 10.72 24.58 -4.13
CA ARG A 206 11.07 23.17 -4.35
C ARG A 206 9.98 22.34 -5.00
N TRP A 207 8.77 22.88 -5.19
CA TRP A 207 7.66 22.13 -5.76
C TRP A 207 7.91 21.83 -7.23
N GLY A 208 7.83 20.55 -7.58
CA GLY A 208 8.06 20.08 -8.93
C GLY A 208 9.52 20.19 -9.40
N ALA A 209 10.47 20.39 -8.49
CA ALA A 209 11.90 20.40 -8.84
C ALA A 209 12.28 19.11 -9.59
N ARG A 210 13.13 19.28 -10.63
CA ARG A 210 13.60 18.20 -11.51
C ARG A 210 14.64 17.33 -10.82
#